data_ec8e7bc0fb59c229fce6eafa1b89aed7
#
_entry.id   ec8e7bc0fb59c229fce6eafa1b89aed7
#
_cell.length_a   1.000
_cell.length_b   1.000
_cell.length_c   1.000
_cell.angle_alpha   90.00
_cell.angle_beta   90.00
_cell.angle_gamma   90.00
#
_symmetry.space_group_name_H-M   'P 1'
#
loop_
_entity.id
_entity.type
_entity.pdbx_description
1 polymer ?
#
loop_
_entity_poly.entity_id
_entity_poly.type
_entity_poly.pdbx_seq_one_letter_code
_entity_poly.pdbx_strand_id
1 'polypeptide(L)'
;MEEQLILYVRYTAKPGCRESFVRDIVEEGILTQIRKEDGCLAYDYYFSAQDENEVLLIERWESAAHQRVHMEQPHMTRLREIKNKYIADTKLGRVRLED
;
A
#
# COMPACT_ATOMS: atom_id res chain seq x y z
N MET A 1 4.77 5.58 25.00
CA MET A 1 5.20 5.07 23.68
C MET A 1 4.01 4.84 22.78
N GLU A 2 4.09 5.32 21.57
CA GLU A 2 3.03 5.08 20.62
C GLU A 2 3.11 3.65 20.08
N GLU A 3 1.96 3.04 19.88
CA GLU A 3 1.89 1.72 19.27
C GLU A 3 2.21 1.83 17.79
N GLN A 4 2.85 0.79 17.26
CA GLN A 4 2.99 0.64 15.82
C GLN A 4 1.62 0.47 15.19
N LEU A 5 1.46 1.02 14.00
CA LEU A 5 0.26 0.86 13.21
C LEU A 5 0.53 -0.13 12.09
N ILE A 6 -0.26 -1.20 12.04
CA ILE A 6 -0.17 -2.18 10.94
C ILE A 6 -1.51 -2.16 10.22
N LEU A 7 -1.45 -1.92 8.92
CA LEU A 7 -2.63 -1.88 8.06
C LEU A 7 -2.51 -2.94 6.98
N TYR A 8 -3.66 -3.51 6.58
CA TYR A 8 -3.74 -4.22 5.32
C TYR A 8 -4.67 -3.46 4.38
N VAL A 9 -4.35 -3.50 3.11
CA VAL A 9 -5.21 -2.94 2.07
C VAL A 9 -5.40 -4.02 1.01
N ARG A 10 -6.65 -4.43 0.80
CA ARG A 10 -6.97 -5.39 -0.25
C ARG A 10 -7.49 -4.63 -1.45
N TYR A 11 -6.75 -4.71 -2.53
CA TYR A 11 -7.15 -4.11 -3.80
C TYR A 11 -7.68 -5.18 -4.73
N THR A 12 -8.83 -4.91 -5.33
CA THR A 12 -9.30 -5.69 -6.47
C THR A 12 -9.00 -4.90 -7.71
N ALA A 13 -8.06 -5.38 -8.52
CA ALA A 13 -7.70 -4.71 -9.76
C ALA A 13 -8.77 -4.99 -10.82
N LYS A 14 -8.89 -4.07 -11.76
CA LYS A 14 -9.68 -4.32 -12.97
C LYS A 14 -9.08 -5.54 -13.69
N PRO A 15 -9.89 -6.31 -14.43
CA PRO A 15 -9.41 -7.55 -15.05
C PRO A 15 -8.12 -7.34 -15.84
N GLY A 16 -7.11 -8.16 -15.53
CA GLY A 16 -5.81 -8.12 -16.20
C GLY A 16 -4.89 -6.99 -15.79
N CYS A 17 -5.24 -6.19 -14.76
CA CYS A 17 -4.48 -4.99 -14.41
C CYS A 17 -3.62 -5.13 -13.14
N ARG A 18 -3.66 -6.29 -12.48
CA ARG A 18 -2.96 -6.47 -11.19
C ARG A 18 -1.46 -6.22 -11.30
N GLU A 19 -0.83 -6.85 -12.25
CA GLU A 19 0.63 -6.72 -12.44
C GLU A 19 1.01 -5.31 -12.86
N SER A 20 0.22 -4.68 -13.73
CA SER A 20 0.47 -3.32 -14.19
C SER A 20 0.37 -2.30 -13.05
N PHE A 21 -0.58 -2.50 -12.13
CA PHE A 21 -0.74 -1.65 -10.96
C PHE A 21 0.54 -1.60 -10.12
N VAL A 22 1.04 -2.75 -9.72
CA VAL A 22 2.24 -2.83 -8.88
C VAL A 22 3.48 -2.42 -9.67
N ARG A 23 3.58 -2.83 -10.94
CA ARG A 23 4.71 -2.47 -11.79
C ARG A 23 4.88 -0.96 -11.91
N ASP A 24 3.80 -0.23 -12.16
CA ASP A 24 3.89 1.23 -12.32
C ASP A 24 4.33 1.91 -11.02
N ILE A 25 3.83 1.43 -9.86
CA ILE A 25 4.26 1.96 -8.56
C ILE A 25 5.76 1.75 -8.35
N VAL A 26 6.28 0.58 -8.73
CA VAL A 26 7.70 0.24 -8.57
C VAL A 26 8.55 1.01 -9.59
N GLU A 27 8.19 0.97 -10.86
CA GLU A 27 9.01 1.57 -11.93
C GLU A 27 9.07 3.09 -11.85
N GLU A 28 8.03 3.74 -11.34
CA GLU A 28 8.04 5.19 -11.16
C GLU A 28 8.76 5.62 -9.88
N GLY A 29 9.32 4.68 -9.12
CA GLY A 29 10.10 4.97 -7.92
C GLY A 29 9.25 5.29 -6.69
N ILE A 30 7.93 5.16 -6.77
CA ILE A 30 7.03 5.53 -5.68
C ILE A 30 7.25 4.62 -4.47
N LEU A 31 7.36 3.30 -4.69
CA LEU A 31 7.60 2.35 -3.61
C LEU A 31 8.90 2.65 -2.89
N THR A 32 9.96 2.97 -3.62
CA THR A 32 11.25 3.34 -3.03
C THR A 32 11.12 4.59 -2.17
N GLN A 33 10.39 5.59 -2.64
CA GLN A 33 10.16 6.83 -1.87
C GLN A 33 9.37 6.56 -0.61
N ILE A 34 8.33 5.74 -0.68
CA ILE A 34 7.52 5.40 0.50
C ILE A 34 8.37 4.70 1.55
N ARG A 35 9.19 3.74 1.13
CA ARG A 35 10.03 2.97 2.06
C ARG A 35 11.10 3.80 2.74
N LYS A 36 11.43 4.98 2.20
CA LYS A 36 12.36 5.93 2.81
C LYS A 36 11.68 6.94 3.73
N GLU A 37 10.36 6.95 3.80
CA GLU A 37 9.64 7.89 4.66
C GLU A 37 9.93 7.60 6.13
N ASP A 38 9.95 8.67 6.92
CA ASP A 38 10.14 8.56 8.35
C ASP A 38 9.04 7.68 8.96
N GLY A 39 9.47 6.68 9.74
CA GLY A 39 8.54 5.78 10.42
C GLY A 39 8.01 4.63 9.57
N CYS A 40 8.38 4.53 8.30
CA CYS A 40 7.98 3.39 7.47
C CYS A 40 8.79 2.15 7.84
N LEU A 41 8.15 1.17 8.45
CA LEU A 41 8.79 -0.08 8.85
C LEU A 41 8.61 -1.17 7.81
N ALA A 42 7.50 -1.17 7.09
CA ALA A 42 7.24 -2.11 6.00
C ALA A 42 6.18 -1.53 5.07
N TYR A 43 6.31 -1.83 3.79
CA TYR A 43 5.32 -1.44 2.78
C TYR A 43 5.49 -2.43 1.63
N ASP A 44 4.70 -3.52 1.68
CA ASP A 44 4.92 -4.66 0.81
C ASP A 44 3.65 -5.10 0.10
N TYR A 45 3.76 -5.34 -1.20
CA TYR A 45 2.67 -5.85 -2.03
C TYR A 45 2.79 -7.36 -2.21
N TYR A 46 1.63 -8.03 -2.18
CA TYR A 46 1.53 -9.48 -2.38
C TYR A 46 0.42 -9.77 -3.36
N PHE A 47 0.59 -10.76 -4.19
CA PHE A 47 -0.46 -11.23 -5.09
C PHE A 47 -1.17 -12.42 -4.47
N SER A 48 -2.50 -12.45 -4.57
CA SER A 48 -3.28 -13.59 -4.12
C SER A 48 -2.96 -14.82 -4.95
N ALA A 49 -2.81 -15.96 -4.28
CA ALA A 49 -2.63 -17.25 -4.95
C ALA A 49 -3.96 -17.79 -5.52
N GLN A 50 -5.10 -17.28 -5.06
CA GLN A 50 -6.41 -17.76 -5.47
C GLN A 50 -7.16 -16.84 -6.41
N ASP A 51 -6.92 -15.54 -6.33
CA ASP A 51 -7.63 -14.54 -7.14
C ASP A 51 -6.63 -13.75 -7.97
N GLU A 52 -6.70 -13.89 -9.28
CA GLU A 52 -5.76 -13.25 -10.19
C GLU A 52 -5.84 -11.73 -10.23
N ASN A 53 -6.89 -11.14 -9.68
CA ASN A 53 -7.09 -9.68 -9.65
C ASN A 53 -6.86 -9.08 -8.27
N GLU A 54 -6.53 -9.88 -7.27
CA GLU A 54 -6.36 -9.38 -5.91
C GLU A 54 -4.90 -9.09 -5.57
N VAL A 55 -4.68 -7.89 -5.01
CA VAL A 55 -3.39 -7.46 -4.47
C VAL A 55 -3.58 -7.11 -3.00
N LEU A 56 -2.71 -7.62 -2.15
CA LEU A 56 -2.69 -7.27 -0.74
C LEU A 56 -1.48 -6.38 -0.48
N LEU A 57 -1.71 -5.25 0.19
CA LEU A 57 -0.65 -4.38 0.68
C LEU A 57 -0.63 -4.52 2.21
N ILE A 58 0.55 -4.75 2.76
CA ILE A 58 0.77 -4.68 4.20
C ILE A 58 1.65 -3.47 4.47
N GLU A 59 1.16 -2.55 5.30
CA GLU A 59 1.89 -1.36 5.73
C GLU A 59 2.16 -1.44 7.21
N ARG A 60 3.36 -1.09 7.62
CA ARG A 60 3.72 -1.02 9.03
C ARG A 60 4.42 0.30 9.30
N TRP A 61 3.90 1.04 10.27
CA TRP A 61 4.39 2.38 10.62
C TRP A 61 4.72 2.43 12.10
N GLU A 62 5.71 3.26 12.47
CA GLU A 62 6.08 3.43 13.87
C GLU A 62 4.91 3.96 14.71
N SER A 63 4.03 4.75 14.10
CA SER A 63 2.84 5.29 14.78
C SER A 63 1.79 5.70 13.76
N ALA A 64 0.57 5.94 14.23
CA ALA A 64 -0.51 6.47 13.41
C ALA A 64 -0.16 7.87 12.86
N ALA A 65 0.61 8.66 13.61
CA ALA A 65 1.03 9.99 13.17
C ALA A 65 1.95 9.89 11.93
N HIS A 66 2.86 8.93 11.93
CA HIS A 66 3.75 8.70 10.77
C HIS A 66 2.94 8.33 9.53
N GLN A 67 1.92 7.49 9.68
CA GLN A 67 1.06 7.10 8.57
C GLN A 67 0.26 8.29 8.02
N ARG A 68 -0.20 9.20 8.90
CA ARG A 68 -0.91 10.40 8.44
C ARG A 68 0.02 11.30 7.61
N VAL A 69 1.26 11.48 8.04
CA VAL A 69 2.25 12.25 7.27
C VAL A 69 2.51 11.60 5.92
N HIS A 70 2.60 10.25 5.88
CA HIS A 70 2.73 9.49 4.64
C HIS A 70 1.64 9.84 3.64
N MET A 71 0.38 9.91 4.08
CA MET A 71 -0.74 10.18 3.19
C MET A 71 -0.68 11.56 2.54
N GLU A 72 0.10 12.48 3.11
CA GLU A 72 0.25 13.85 2.62
C GLU A 72 1.47 14.05 1.72
N GLN A 73 2.29 13.01 1.52
CA GLN A 73 3.50 13.14 0.71
C GLN A 73 3.17 13.38 -0.76
N PRO A 74 4.00 14.20 -1.47
CA PRO A 74 3.74 14.53 -2.88
C PRO A 74 3.64 13.30 -3.78
N HIS A 75 4.46 12.27 -3.57
CA HIS A 75 4.43 11.07 -4.38
C HIS A 75 3.13 10.27 -4.23
N MET A 76 2.35 10.52 -3.18
CA MET A 76 1.05 9.86 -3.00
C MET A 76 0.01 10.37 -4.00
N THR A 77 0.17 11.57 -4.53
CA THR A 77 -0.71 12.08 -5.60
C THR A 77 -0.62 11.19 -6.82
N ARG A 78 0.60 10.83 -7.23
CA ARG A 78 0.80 9.93 -8.37
C ARG A 78 0.30 8.52 -8.06
N LEU A 79 0.51 8.06 -6.84
CA LEU A 79 -0.01 6.75 -6.43
C LEU A 79 -1.54 6.68 -6.59
N ARG A 80 -2.24 7.74 -6.19
CA ARG A 80 -3.71 7.81 -6.34
C ARG A 80 -4.14 7.77 -7.79
N GLU A 81 -3.39 8.41 -8.69
CA GLU A 81 -3.67 8.35 -10.13
C GLU A 81 -3.53 6.94 -10.67
N ILE A 82 -2.45 6.25 -10.29
CA ILE A 82 -2.21 4.85 -10.68
C ILE A 82 -3.33 3.95 -10.12
N LYS A 83 -3.70 4.16 -8.88
CA LYS A 83 -4.79 3.42 -8.24
C LYS A 83 -6.11 3.63 -9.00
N ASN A 84 -6.44 4.87 -9.34
CA ASN A 84 -7.67 5.18 -10.07
C ASN A 84 -7.70 4.51 -11.44
N LYS A 85 -6.54 4.36 -12.06
CA LYS A 85 -6.45 3.74 -13.39
C LYS A 85 -6.71 2.23 -13.35
N TYR A 86 -6.20 1.54 -12.33
CA TYR A 86 -6.14 0.07 -12.35
C TYR A 86 -7.03 -0.62 -11.32
N ILE A 87 -7.49 0.06 -10.27
CA ILE A 87 -8.17 -0.56 -9.15
C ILE A 87 -9.67 -0.33 -9.21
N ALA A 88 -10.43 -1.43 -9.07
CA ALA A 88 -11.89 -1.41 -9.08
C ALA A 88 -12.47 -1.28 -7.68
N ASP A 89 -11.81 -1.87 -6.66
CA ASP A 89 -12.32 -1.85 -5.28
C ASP A 89 -11.16 -1.89 -4.29
N THR A 90 -11.36 -1.28 -3.13
CA THR A 90 -10.36 -1.21 -2.07
C THR A 90 -11.02 -1.47 -0.72
N LYS A 91 -10.41 -2.36 0.07
CA LYS A 91 -10.82 -2.62 1.45
C LYS A 91 -9.62 -2.43 2.37
N LEU A 92 -9.82 -1.68 3.43
CA LEU A 92 -8.76 -1.34 4.39
C LEU A 92 -9.12 -1.91 5.76
N GLY A 93 -8.13 -2.44 6.44
CA GLY A 93 -8.30 -2.90 7.81
C GLY A 93 -7.03 -2.72 8.63
N ARG A 94 -7.19 -2.83 9.93
CA ARG A 94 -6.07 -2.77 10.87
C ARG A 94 -5.73 -4.18 11.33
N VAL A 95 -4.42 -4.44 11.45
CA VAL A 95 -3.92 -5.74 11.90
C VAL A 95 -3.36 -5.59 13.31
N ARG A 96 -3.66 -6.56 14.16
CA ARG A 96 -3.05 -6.68 15.47
C ARG A 96 -2.26 -7.99 15.50
N LEU A 97 -0.99 -7.90 15.86
CA LEU A 97 -0.16 -9.09 16.01
C LEU A 97 -0.39 -9.69 17.39
N GLU A 98 -0.46 -11.02 17.44
CA GLU A 98 -0.47 -11.78 18.70
C GLU A 98 0.92 -12.33 18.94
N ASP A 99 1.37 -12.23 20.18
CA ASP A 99 2.67 -12.78 20.57
C ASP A 99 2.54 -14.20 21.13
#